data_f48308c520585d5e6d7118bf35730954
#
_entry.id   f48308c520585d5e6d7118bf35730954
#
_cell.length_a   1.000
_cell.length_b   1.000
_cell.length_c   1.000
_cell.angle_alpha   90.00
_cell.angle_beta   90.00
_cell.angle_gamma   90.00
#
_symmetry.space_group_name_H-M   'P 1'
#
loop_
_entity.id
_entity.type
_entity.pdbx_description
1 polymer ?
#
loop_
_entity_poly.entity_id
_entity_poly.type
_entity_poly.pdbx_seq_one_letter_code
_entity_poly.pdbx_strand_id
1 'polypeptide(L)'
;LVRQTNFIQNVCSQGLPVNIKKGQFQAPWDMENVVEKAKATGNEKIMICDRGTSFGYNTLVSDMRGLSSMRLTNCPIVFDATHSVQQPGGMGTTSGGQREMVPVLARAAVAVGVSGVFMETHPNPDQAKSDGQNSMPMNLMFTLLETLKEIDAVTKKNNLLEDSIND
;
A
#
# COMPACT_ATOMS: atom_id res chain seq x y z
N LEU A 1 15.52 4.02 -2.55
CA LEU A 1 15.19 4.23 -3.96
C LEU A 1 14.13 5.31 -4.15
N VAL A 2 13.02 5.27 -3.44
CA VAL A 2 11.88 6.22 -3.59
C VAL A 2 12.25 7.70 -3.38
N ARG A 3 13.35 8.01 -2.69
CA ARG A 3 13.88 9.38 -2.53
C ARG A 3 14.90 9.78 -3.61
N GLN A 4 15.35 8.86 -4.44
CA GLN A 4 16.33 9.14 -5.49
C GLN A 4 15.63 9.68 -6.73
N THR A 5 15.76 10.98 -6.98
CA THR A 5 15.10 11.68 -8.08
C THR A 5 15.42 11.03 -9.43
N ASN A 6 16.68 10.77 -9.72
CA ASN A 6 17.11 10.16 -11.00
C ASN A 6 16.49 8.77 -11.19
N PHE A 7 16.39 7.98 -10.12
CA PHE A 7 15.77 6.65 -10.21
C PHE A 7 14.28 6.74 -10.55
N ILE A 8 13.53 7.61 -9.86
CA ILE A 8 12.10 7.84 -10.11
C ILE A 8 11.90 8.30 -11.56
N GLN A 9 12.67 9.30 -12.00
CA GLN A 9 12.56 9.83 -13.36
C GLN A 9 12.91 8.78 -14.41
N ASN A 10 13.98 8.01 -14.23
CA ASN A 10 14.36 6.95 -15.18
C ASN A 10 13.28 5.86 -15.29
N VAL A 11 12.65 5.46 -14.20
CA VAL A 11 11.56 4.48 -14.23
C VAL A 11 10.33 5.06 -14.92
N CYS A 12 9.92 6.26 -14.54
CA CYS A 12 8.70 6.88 -15.06
C CYS A 12 8.82 7.29 -16.54
N SER A 13 10.01 7.64 -17.02
CA SER A 13 10.25 8.00 -18.43
C SER A 13 10.05 6.84 -19.41
N GLN A 14 9.90 5.62 -18.94
CA GLN A 14 9.59 4.46 -19.79
C GLN A 14 8.13 4.46 -20.30
N GLY A 15 7.28 5.37 -19.84
CA GLY A 15 5.90 5.52 -20.31
C GLY A 15 4.93 4.42 -19.86
N LEU A 16 5.38 3.47 -19.05
CA LEU A 16 4.55 2.41 -18.47
C LEU A 16 3.82 2.90 -17.21
N PRO A 17 2.69 2.29 -16.84
CA PRO A 17 2.09 2.52 -15.51
C PRO A 17 3.08 2.17 -14.39
N VAL A 18 3.21 3.06 -13.40
CA VAL A 18 4.15 2.89 -12.29
C VAL A 18 3.41 2.98 -10.96
N ASN A 19 3.60 1.99 -10.09
CA ASN A 19 3.14 2.02 -8.71
C ASN A 19 4.32 2.33 -7.79
N ILE A 20 4.35 3.52 -7.20
CA ILE A 20 5.45 3.98 -6.36
C ILE A 20 5.12 3.70 -4.90
N LYS A 21 5.87 2.79 -4.29
CA LYS A 21 5.68 2.40 -2.91
C LYS A 21 6.35 3.40 -1.96
N LYS A 22 5.60 3.95 -1.01
CA LYS A 22 6.10 4.85 0.03
C LYS A 22 7.16 4.13 0.89
N GLY A 23 8.21 4.83 1.25
CA GLY A 23 9.20 4.32 2.21
C GLY A 23 8.63 4.27 3.63
N GLN A 24 9.11 3.32 4.43
CA GLN A 24 8.69 3.13 5.84
C GLN A 24 9.01 4.34 6.73
N PHE A 25 9.94 5.20 6.30
CA PHE A 25 10.41 6.39 7.01
C PHE A 25 9.80 7.70 6.48
N GLN A 26 8.99 7.64 5.42
CA GLN A 26 8.40 8.81 4.80
C GLN A 26 7.02 9.10 5.38
N ALA A 27 6.73 10.39 5.56
CA ALA A 27 5.38 10.83 5.85
C ALA A 27 4.48 10.71 4.60
N PRO A 28 3.16 10.51 4.77
CA PRO A 28 2.24 10.43 3.63
C PRO A 28 2.28 11.64 2.71
N TRP A 29 2.39 12.84 3.25
CA TRP A 29 2.49 14.10 2.48
C TRP A 29 3.80 14.26 1.71
N ASP A 30 4.89 13.57 2.08
CA ASP A 30 6.14 13.56 1.30
C ASP A 30 5.95 12.92 -0.09
N MET A 31 4.88 12.14 -0.25
CA MET A 31 4.59 11.49 -1.54
C MET A 31 4.17 12.49 -2.62
N GLU A 32 3.70 13.69 -2.27
CA GLU A 32 3.44 14.76 -3.23
C GLU A 32 4.70 15.10 -4.03
N ASN A 33 5.82 15.33 -3.34
CA ASN A 33 7.11 15.59 -3.99
C ASN A 33 7.59 14.42 -4.89
N VAL A 34 7.26 13.19 -4.51
CA VAL A 34 7.61 12.00 -5.30
C VAL A 34 6.78 11.96 -6.58
N VAL A 35 5.48 12.25 -6.47
CA VAL A 35 4.55 12.30 -7.61
C VAL A 35 4.93 13.42 -8.57
N GLU A 36 5.29 14.61 -8.09
CA GLU A 36 5.75 15.71 -8.92
C GLU A 36 6.98 15.31 -9.76
N LYS A 37 7.97 14.64 -9.13
CA LYS A 37 9.16 14.14 -9.85
C LYS A 37 8.81 13.09 -10.90
N ALA A 38 7.84 12.25 -10.63
CA ALA A 38 7.37 11.24 -11.56
C ALA A 38 6.63 11.86 -12.74
N LYS A 39 5.70 12.77 -12.48
CA LYS A 39 4.91 13.48 -13.51
C LYS A 39 5.77 14.43 -14.37
N ALA A 40 6.87 14.97 -13.82
CA ALA A 40 7.82 15.79 -14.59
C ALA A 40 8.45 15.06 -15.78
N THR A 41 8.34 13.72 -15.86
CA THR A 41 8.74 12.93 -17.02
C THR A 41 7.71 12.89 -18.15
N GLY A 42 6.52 13.48 -17.95
CA GLY A 42 5.36 13.38 -18.84
C GLY A 42 4.52 12.11 -18.65
N ASN A 43 4.83 11.29 -17.65
CA ASN A 43 4.06 10.07 -17.36
C ASN A 43 2.95 10.38 -16.34
N GLU A 44 1.69 10.33 -16.79
CA GLU A 44 0.51 10.52 -15.94
C GLU A 44 -0.04 9.20 -15.34
N LYS A 45 0.54 8.05 -15.70
CA LYS A 45 0.09 6.72 -15.25
C LYS A 45 0.77 6.34 -13.94
N ILE A 46 0.59 7.16 -12.90
CA ILE A 46 1.24 6.99 -11.59
C ILE A 46 0.21 6.57 -10.56
N MET A 47 0.52 5.51 -9.83
CA MET A 47 -0.14 5.12 -8.58
C MET A 47 0.85 5.26 -7.43
N ILE A 48 0.36 5.50 -6.24
CA ILE A 48 1.18 5.51 -5.01
C ILE A 48 0.66 4.49 -4.01
N CYS A 49 1.59 3.87 -3.30
CA CYS A 49 1.26 2.73 -2.44
C CYS A 49 1.79 2.95 -1.03
N ASP A 50 0.93 2.79 -0.02
CA ASP A 50 1.36 2.72 1.38
C ASP A 50 1.66 1.27 1.77
N ARG A 51 2.67 1.11 2.62
CA ARG A 51 3.09 -0.17 3.20
C ARG A 51 3.40 -0.08 4.69
N GLY A 52 2.82 0.90 5.36
CA GLY A 52 3.12 1.17 6.77
C GLY A 52 4.38 2.00 6.99
N THR A 53 4.54 2.42 8.22
CA THR A 53 5.61 3.30 8.69
C THR A 53 6.31 2.65 9.88
N SER A 54 7.63 2.77 9.95
CA SER A 54 8.42 2.26 11.07
C SER A 54 8.00 2.91 12.38
N PHE A 55 7.72 2.09 13.38
CA PHE A 55 7.31 2.50 14.72
C PHE A 55 8.07 1.69 15.77
N GLY A 56 9.14 2.25 16.32
CA GLY A 56 10.04 1.52 17.21
C GLY A 56 10.88 0.47 16.47
N TYR A 57 11.27 -0.59 17.18
CA TYR A 57 12.10 -1.66 16.64
C TYR A 57 11.22 -2.75 15.99
N ASN A 58 11.60 -3.18 14.80
CA ASN A 58 11.02 -4.33 14.08
C ASN A 58 9.49 -4.29 13.93
N THR A 59 8.86 -3.11 13.98
CA THR A 59 7.41 -2.94 13.94
C THR A 59 7.02 -1.88 12.93
N LEU A 60 5.93 -2.13 12.21
CA LEU A 60 5.28 -1.19 11.32
C LEU A 60 3.87 -0.86 11.84
N VAL A 61 3.45 0.38 11.63
CA VAL A 61 2.08 0.84 11.87
C VAL A 61 1.51 1.41 10.57
N SER A 62 0.28 1.06 10.25
CA SER A 62 -0.46 1.64 9.13
C SER A 62 -1.40 2.73 9.67
N ASP A 63 -1.09 3.98 9.36
CA ASP A 63 -1.96 5.11 9.66
C ASP A 63 -3.00 5.27 8.54
N MET A 64 -4.24 4.90 8.81
CA MET A 64 -5.32 4.98 7.83
C MET A 64 -5.59 6.42 7.36
N ARG A 65 -5.29 7.43 8.19
CA ARG A 65 -5.37 8.85 7.79
C ARG A 65 -4.38 9.19 6.69
N GLY A 66 -3.24 8.50 6.65
CA GLY A 66 -2.22 8.66 5.61
C GLY A 66 -2.74 8.31 4.22
N LEU A 67 -3.63 7.33 4.11
CA LEU A 67 -4.26 6.97 2.84
C LEU A 67 -5.14 8.11 2.31
N SER A 68 -5.92 8.75 3.19
CA SER A 68 -6.71 9.93 2.85
C SER A 68 -5.81 11.12 2.45
N SER A 69 -4.75 11.40 3.23
CA SER A 69 -3.81 12.49 2.92
C SER A 69 -3.14 12.31 1.56
N MET A 70 -2.78 11.08 1.19
CA MET A 70 -2.15 10.81 -0.10
C MET A 70 -3.10 11.01 -1.30
N ARG A 71 -4.43 11.01 -1.11
CA ARG A 71 -5.39 11.34 -2.19
C ARG A 71 -5.19 12.75 -2.74
N LEU A 72 -4.66 13.68 -1.94
CA LEU A 72 -4.35 15.05 -2.38
C LEU A 72 -3.34 15.10 -3.54
N THR A 73 -2.57 14.03 -3.77
CA THR A 73 -1.70 13.90 -4.95
C THR A 73 -2.44 13.71 -6.26
N ASN A 74 -3.76 13.47 -6.22
CA ASN A 74 -4.60 13.10 -7.36
C ASN A 74 -4.11 11.84 -8.10
N CYS A 75 -3.42 10.94 -7.39
CA CYS A 75 -3.04 9.63 -7.90
C CYS A 75 -3.91 8.55 -7.28
N PRO A 76 -4.19 7.43 -7.98
CA PRO A 76 -4.78 6.26 -7.37
C PRO A 76 -3.93 5.77 -6.19
N ILE A 77 -4.58 5.52 -5.04
CA ILE A 77 -3.93 5.04 -3.83
C ILE A 77 -4.05 3.53 -3.75
N VAL A 78 -2.93 2.86 -3.56
CA VAL A 78 -2.83 1.41 -3.33
C VAL A 78 -2.40 1.17 -1.88
N PHE A 79 -2.99 0.20 -1.23
CA PHE A 79 -2.55 -0.27 0.08
C PHE A 79 -1.88 -1.64 -0.05
N ASP A 80 -0.64 -1.75 0.41
CA ASP A 80 0.09 -3.01 0.46
C ASP A 80 -0.19 -3.72 1.79
N ALA A 81 -1.15 -4.62 1.78
CA ALA A 81 -1.57 -5.36 2.97
C ALA A 81 -0.55 -6.43 3.41
N THR A 82 0.25 -6.93 2.48
CA THR A 82 1.29 -7.93 2.78
C THR A 82 2.45 -7.31 3.57
N HIS A 83 3.04 -6.24 3.04
CA HIS A 83 4.22 -5.66 3.66
C HIS A 83 3.91 -4.72 4.83
N SER A 84 2.66 -4.34 5.02
CA SER A 84 2.22 -3.56 6.19
C SER A 84 2.29 -4.34 7.50
N VAL A 85 2.21 -5.67 7.44
CA VAL A 85 2.27 -6.58 8.60
C VAL A 85 3.63 -7.23 8.79
N GLN A 86 4.62 -6.82 7.99
CA GLN A 86 5.98 -7.30 8.10
C GLN A 86 6.62 -6.81 9.40
N GLN A 87 7.45 -7.67 9.98
CA GLN A 87 8.32 -7.33 11.11
C GLN A 87 9.77 -7.32 10.62
N PRO A 88 10.28 -6.18 10.13
CA PRO A 88 11.61 -6.10 9.54
C PRO A 88 12.69 -6.54 10.52
N GLY A 89 13.49 -7.56 10.14
CA GLY A 89 14.53 -8.12 11.00
C GLY A 89 14.04 -8.85 12.26
N GLY A 90 12.73 -9.09 12.39
CA GLY A 90 12.14 -9.70 13.58
C GLY A 90 12.59 -11.14 13.86
N MET A 91 13.17 -11.81 12.87
CA MET A 91 13.77 -13.15 12.97
C MET A 91 15.29 -13.14 12.75
N GLY A 92 15.96 -12.03 13.07
CA GLY A 92 17.41 -11.87 12.92
C GLY A 92 17.81 -11.64 11.46
N THR A 93 18.10 -12.69 10.69
CA THR A 93 18.52 -12.59 9.29
C THR A 93 17.35 -12.47 8.30
N THR A 94 16.11 -12.72 8.75
CA THR A 94 14.91 -12.66 7.94
C THR A 94 13.83 -11.80 8.62
N SER A 95 12.92 -11.26 7.82
CA SER A 95 11.75 -10.56 8.35
C SER A 95 10.74 -11.55 8.90
N GLY A 96 10.19 -11.26 10.07
CA GLY A 96 8.97 -11.88 10.57
C GLY A 96 7.73 -11.23 9.96
N GLY A 97 6.56 -11.66 10.38
CA GLY A 97 5.28 -11.09 9.93
C GLY A 97 4.09 -11.63 10.69
N GLN A 98 2.97 -10.96 10.49
CA GLN A 98 1.70 -11.26 11.13
C GLN A 98 0.63 -11.48 10.05
N ARG A 99 0.72 -12.60 9.32
CA ARG A 99 -0.19 -12.97 8.21
C ARG A 99 -1.67 -12.78 8.57
N GLU A 100 -2.04 -13.10 9.79
CA GLU A 100 -3.40 -12.99 10.30
C GLU A 100 -3.92 -11.54 10.32
N MET A 101 -3.03 -10.56 10.30
CA MET A 101 -3.39 -9.13 10.24
C MET A 101 -3.59 -8.61 8.82
N VAL A 102 -3.18 -9.36 7.78
CA VAL A 102 -3.39 -8.97 6.37
C VAL A 102 -4.87 -8.69 6.06
N PRO A 103 -5.82 -9.61 6.36
CA PRO A 103 -7.24 -9.35 6.11
C PRO A 103 -7.81 -8.23 6.98
N VAL A 104 -7.25 -8.00 8.16
CA VAL A 104 -7.68 -6.89 9.05
C VAL A 104 -7.36 -5.55 8.42
N LEU A 105 -6.10 -5.35 8.04
CA LEU A 105 -5.65 -4.09 7.44
C LEU A 105 -6.20 -3.89 6.03
N ALA A 106 -6.34 -4.95 5.24
CA ALA A 106 -6.97 -4.87 3.92
C ALA A 106 -8.40 -4.35 3.98
N ARG A 107 -9.23 -4.87 4.90
CA ARG A 107 -10.59 -4.37 5.12
C ARG A 107 -10.60 -2.91 5.54
N ALA A 108 -9.73 -2.52 6.48
CA ALA A 108 -9.63 -1.14 6.95
C ALA A 108 -9.27 -0.19 5.80
N ALA A 109 -8.27 -0.54 4.99
CA ALA A 109 -7.84 0.28 3.85
C ALA A 109 -8.94 0.41 2.78
N VAL A 110 -9.65 -0.68 2.47
CA VAL A 110 -10.77 -0.64 1.52
C VAL A 110 -11.91 0.23 2.06
N ALA A 111 -12.18 0.19 3.36
CA ALA A 111 -13.17 1.07 4.00
C ALA A 111 -12.77 2.55 3.97
N VAL A 112 -11.48 2.89 3.93
CA VAL A 112 -10.99 4.26 3.68
C VAL A 112 -11.22 4.71 2.23
N GLY A 113 -11.39 3.77 1.30
CA GLY A 113 -11.65 4.08 -0.11
C GLY A 113 -10.41 4.08 -1.00
N VAL A 114 -9.44 3.20 -0.74
CA VAL A 114 -8.28 3.03 -1.62
C VAL A 114 -8.70 2.55 -3.02
N SER A 115 -7.89 2.88 -4.03
CA SER A 115 -8.12 2.49 -5.42
C SER A 115 -7.72 1.03 -5.69
N GLY A 116 -6.88 0.44 -4.85
CA GLY A 116 -6.45 -0.93 -4.99
C GLY A 116 -5.76 -1.46 -3.75
N VAL A 117 -5.67 -2.79 -3.66
CA VAL A 117 -4.93 -3.49 -2.60
C VAL A 117 -3.88 -4.38 -3.26
N PHE A 118 -2.64 -4.29 -2.79
CA PHE A 118 -1.57 -5.22 -3.13
C PHE A 118 -1.52 -6.32 -2.08
N MET A 119 -1.54 -7.57 -2.52
CA MET A 119 -1.39 -8.74 -1.65
C MET A 119 -0.54 -9.81 -2.33
N GLU A 120 0.38 -10.39 -1.58
CA GLU A 120 1.07 -11.61 -1.97
C GLU A 120 0.30 -12.83 -1.50
N THR A 121 0.24 -13.83 -2.36
CA THR A 121 -0.44 -15.10 -2.06
C THR A 121 0.40 -16.28 -2.56
N HIS A 122 0.35 -17.37 -1.83
CA HIS A 122 1.05 -18.59 -2.17
C HIS A 122 0.21 -19.84 -1.82
N PRO A 123 0.24 -20.93 -2.62
CA PRO A 123 -0.46 -22.16 -2.28
C PRO A 123 -0.08 -22.74 -0.91
N ASN A 124 1.21 -22.66 -0.57
CA ASN A 124 1.74 -23.03 0.73
C ASN A 124 2.72 -21.93 1.20
N PRO A 125 2.25 -20.89 1.92
CA PRO A 125 3.06 -19.75 2.31
C PRO A 125 4.34 -20.10 3.07
N ASP A 126 4.34 -21.17 3.85
CA ASP A 126 5.51 -21.60 4.63
C ASP A 126 6.65 -22.14 3.75
N GLN A 127 6.36 -22.43 2.49
CA GLN A 127 7.33 -22.84 1.47
C GLN A 127 7.65 -21.71 0.46
N ALA A 128 7.13 -20.50 0.67
CA ALA A 128 7.43 -19.37 -0.19
C ALA A 128 8.92 -18.99 -0.08
N LYS A 129 9.52 -18.59 -1.20
CA LYS A 129 10.95 -18.21 -1.26
C LYS A 129 11.22 -16.90 -0.53
N SER A 130 10.23 -16.02 -0.42
CA SER A 130 10.25 -14.76 0.32
C SER A 130 8.88 -14.47 0.89
N ASP A 131 8.82 -13.63 1.91
CA ASP A 131 7.60 -13.08 2.51
C ASP A 131 6.54 -14.13 2.94
N GLY A 132 6.95 -15.37 3.14
CA GLY A 132 6.06 -16.45 3.54
C GLY A 132 5.27 -16.16 4.80
N GLN A 133 5.87 -15.45 5.76
CA GLN A 133 5.21 -15.05 7.01
C GLN A 133 4.09 -14.01 6.82
N ASN A 134 4.06 -13.35 5.67
CA ASN A 134 3.10 -12.29 5.33
C ASN A 134 2.17 -12.68 4.17
N SER A 135 2.54 -13.71 3.39
CA SER A 135 1.75 -14.14 2.24
C SER A 135 0.45 -14.82 2.67
N MET A 136 -0.63 -14.49 2.00
CA MET A 136 -1.93 -15.13 2.22
C MET A 136 -1.97 -16.54 1.61
N PRO A 137 -2.58 -17.53 2.29
CA PRO A 137 -2.90 -18.81 1.67
C PRO A 137 -3.86 -18.60 0.49
N MET A 138 -3.52 -19.20 -0.66
CA MET A 138 -4.29 -19.02 -1.90
C MET A 138 -5.75 -19.48 -1.76
N ASN A 139 -6.00 -20.52 -0.99
CA ASN A 139 -7.34 -21.07 -0.76
C ASN A 139 -8.26 -20.11 0.04
N LEU A 140 -7.70 -19.11 0.74
CA LEU A 140 -8.48 -18.11 1.47
C LEU A 140 -8.72 -16.82 0.67
N MET A 141 -8.05 -16.67 -0.49
CA MET A 141 -8.11 -15.43 -1.26
C MET A 141 -9.50 -15.13 -1.79
N PHE A 142 -10.23 -16.14 -2.26
CA PHE A 142 -11.57 -15.93 -2.83
C PHE A 142 -12.50 -15.27 -1.79
N THR A 143 -12.60 -15.87 -0.60
CA THR A 143 -13.46 -15.35 0.47
C THR A 143 -13.02 -13.95 0.93
N LEU A 144 -11.71 -13.70 1.01
CA LEU A 144 -11.21 -12.36 1.33
C LEU A 144 -11.62 -11.34 0.25
N LEU A 145 -11.43 -11.67 -1.03
CA LEU A 145 -11.77 -10.77 -2.14
C LEU A 145 -13.27 -10.47 -2.23
N GLU A 146 -14.14 -11.44 -1.95
CA GLU A 146 -15.59 -11.20 -1.86
C GLU A 146 -15.89 -10.15 -0.78
N THR A 147 -15.37 -10.33 0.43
CA THR A 147 -15.53 -9.38 1.52
C THR A 147 -15.01 -7.98 1.16
N LEU A 148 -13.83 -7.89 0.55
CA LEU A 148 -13.26 -6.60 0.14
C LEU A 148 -14.11 -5.91 -0.93
N LYS A 149 -14.66 -6.65 -1.89
CA LYS A 149 -15.58 -6.10 -2.91
C LYS A 149 -16.87 -5.55 -2.31
N GLU A 150 -17.43 -6.22 -1.32
CA GLU A 150 -18.64 -5.75 -0.63
C GLU A 150 -18.38 -4.44 0.12
N ILE A 151 -17.26 -4.35 0.85
CA ILE A 151 -16.85 -3.13 1.55
C ILE A 151 -16.59 -2.00 0.54
N ASP A 152 -15.88 -2.29 -0.54
CA ASP A 152 -15.57 -1.31 -1.61
C ASP A 152 -16.85 -0.74 -2.23
N ALA A 153 -17.82 -1.61 -2.52
CA ALA A 153 -19.12 -1.20 -3.09
C ALA A 153 -19.89 -0.26 -2.15
N VAL A 154 -19.88 -0.53 -0.84
CA VAL A 154 -20.53 0.33 0.15
C VAL A 154 -19.79 1.65 0.29
N THR A 155 -18.47 1.62 0.39
CA THR A 155 -17.63 2.82 0.56
C THR A 155 -17.74 3.77 -0.63
N LYS A 156 -17.72 3.23 -1.87
CA LYS A 156 -17.75 4.04 -3.09
C LYS A 156 -19.15 4.41 -3.58
N LYS A 157 -20.21 3.91 -2.92
CA LYS A 157 -21.60 4.26 -3.25
C LYS A 157 -21.92 5.72 -2.95
N ASN A 158 -21.31 6.27 -1.93
CA ASN A 158 -21.52 7.65 -1.47
C ASN A 158 -20.23 8.46 -1.61
N ASN A 159 -20.36 9.77 -1.67
CA ASN A 159 -19.21 10.66 -1.56
C ASN A 159 -18.59 10.52 -0.18
N LEU A 160 -17.27 10.64 -0.12
CA LEU A 160 -16.54 10.63 1.13
C LEU A 160 -16.78 11.97 1.85
N LEU A 161 -17.28 11.91 3.08
CA LEU A 161 -17.69 13.12 3.82
C LEU A 161 -16.49 14.04 4.11
N GLU A 162 -15.32 13.47 4.32
CA GLU A 162 -14.09 14.22 4.56
C GLU A 162 -13.69 15.14 3.40
N ASP A 163 -14.10 14.83 2.18
CA ASP A 163 -13.85 15.67 1.01
C ASP A 163 -14.70 16.95 1.03
N SER A 164 -15.82 16.95 1.78
CA SER A 164 -16.74 18.08 1.92
C SER A 164 -16.55 18.91 3.19
N ILE A 165 -15.69 18.48 4.11
CA ILE A 165 -15.51 19.19 5.41
C ILE A 165 -14.67 20.48 5.26
N ASN A 166 -13.81 20.54 4.27
CA ASN A 166 -12.87 21.63 4.05
C ASN A 166 -13.24 22.55 2.89
N ASP A 167 -14.39 22.32 2.24
CA ASP A 167 -14.99 23.20 1.26
C ASP A 167 -15.87 24.28 1.94
#